data_906512ec2ce15e0ca0a7a9af1632bb8f
#
_entry.id   906512ec2ce15e0ca0a7a9af1632bb8f
#
_cell.length_a   1.000
_cell.length_b   1.000
_cell.length_c   1.000
_cell.angle_alpha   90.00
_cell.angle_beta   90.00
_cell.angle_gamma   90.00
#
_symmetry.space_group_name_H-M   'P 1'
#
loop_
_entity.id
_entity.type
_entity.pdbx_description
1 polymer ?
#
loop_
_entity_poly.entity_id
_entity_poly.type
_entity_poly.pdbx_seq_one_letter_code
_entity_poly.pdbx_strand_id
1 'polypeptide(L)'
;NPKNIPTYPECQRTDPDGHDAAWYFQQAYNVAIEGIQNPGPFGLMDTYYDVNLAENDRNKEMLLYADHTESSEEYNGGSLSYGGGGAPDNFASWMVCWNYPNMVIDKADGSKFNPVLRAAVQALGRPWTRMAPTQNVFKETFADKTNDSRYDGTFTYTFRANWDLGGNNTEKGIGANGMDIKVGDAVLTFVDNDNNISYNGNGAGVGAGTTAGRADYVVGPSAISRFKYPILWKIGPYRTDNNGTTGQPNAGSTRPFPICKFSELYFAAAEAAVKGATTQPGYSARELINVIRARAGKWRWD
;
A
#
# COMPACT_ATOMS: atom_id res chain seq x y z
N ASN A 1 -0.50 -25.25 -12.60
CA ASN A 1 -0.43 -25.06 -14.04
C ASN A 1 -1.75 -25.55 -14.67
N PRO A 2 -2.53 -24.67 -15.32
CA PRO A 2 -3.81 -25.06 -15.97
C PRO A 2 -3.68 -26.25 -16.91
N LYS A 3 -2.55 -26.39 -17.60
CA LYS A 3 -2.30 -27.51 -18.53
C LYS A 3 -2.31 -28.89 -17.86
N ASN A 4 -2.20 -28.96 -16.54
CA ASN A 4 -2.20 -30.19 -15.78
C ASN A 4 -3.60 -30.56 -15.25
N ILE A 5 -4.62 -29.76 -15.58
CA ILE A 5 -6.01 -30.04 -15.23
C ILE A 5 -6.67 -30.73 -16.44
N PRO A 6 -7.05 -32.03 -16.36
CA PRO A 6 -7.52 -32.76 -17.50
C PRO A 6 -8.79 -32.20 -18.16
N THR A 7 -9.59 -31.46 -17.41
CA THR A 7 -10.83 -30.84 -17.87
C THR A 7 -10.67 -29.36 -18.23
N TYR A 8 -9.45 -28.81 -18.15
CA TYR A 8 -9.22 -27.43 -18.52
C TYR A 8 -9.28 -27.30 -20.05
N PRO A 9 -10.20 -26.49 -20.60
CA PRO A 9 -10.28 -26.31 -22.03
C PRO A 9 -8.98 -25.68 -22.54
N GLU A 10 -8.44 -26.18 -23.63
CA GLU A 10 -7.32 -25.52 -24.30
C GLU A 10 -7.78 -24.14 -24.75
N CYS A 11 -7.02 -23.12 -24.39
CA CYS A 11 -7.27 -21.78 -24.92
C CYS A 11 -7.08 -21.81 -26.41
N GLN A 12 -8.11 -21.45 -27.13
CA GLN A 12 -8.00 -21.26 -28.59
C GLN A 12 -6.99 -20.14 -28.85
N ARG A 13 -6.02 -20.41 -29.66
CA ARG A 13 -4.97 -19.46 -30.04
C ARG A 13 -5.32 -18.70 -31.33
N THR A 14 -6.43 -19.04 -31.94
CA THR A 14 -6.96 -18.42 -33.16
C THR A 14 -8.31 -17.81 -32.81
N ASP A 15 -8.48 -16.57 -33.20
CA ASP A 15 -9.77 -15.90 -33.16
C ASP A 15 -10.77 -16.60 -34.08
N PRO A 16 -12.04 -16.75 -33.66
CA PRO A 16 -13.12 -17.18 -34.55
C PRO A 16 -13.23 -16.34 -35.81
N ASP A 17 -12.88 -15.07 -35.77
CA ASP A 17 -12.90 -14.12 -36.87
C ASP A 17 -11.64 -14.16 -37.75
N GLY A 18 -10.67 -15.01 -37.40
CA GLY A 18 -9.48 -15.27 -38.21
C GLY A 18 -8.34 -14.27 -38.06
N HIS A 19 -8.37 -13.43 -36.99
CA HIS A 19 -7.28 -12.50 -36.71
C HIS A 19 -6.13 -13.20 -36.00
N ASP A 20 -4.93 -12.69 -36.21
CA ASP A 20 -3.73 -13.18 -35.56
C ASP A 20 -3.33 -12.29 -34.35
N ALA A 21 -2.29 -12.71 -33.62
CA ALA A 21 -1.79 -11.99 -32.48
C ALA A 21 -1.28 -10.58 -32.84
N ALA A 22 -0.73 -10.38 -34.03
CA ALA A 22 -0.23 -9.08 -34.48
C ALA A 22 -1.38 -8.08 -34.66
N TRP A 23 -2.51 -8.55 -35.19
CA TRP A 23 -3.69 -7.70 -35.28
C TRP A 23 -4.21 -7.27 -33.92
N TYR A 24 -4.29 -8.20 -32.93
CA TYR A 24 -4.73 -7.84 -31.58
C TYR A 24 -3.79 -6.88 -30.88
N PHE A 25 -2.46 -7.05 -31.01
CA PHE A 25 -1.50 -6.10 -30.45
C PHE A 25 -1.65 -4.72 -31.08
N GLN A 26 -1.90 -4.66 -32.40
CA GLN A 26 -2.14 -3.38 -33.07
C GLN A 26 -3.42 -2.71 -32.56
N GLN A 27 -4.51 -3.46 -32.38
CA GLN A 27 -5.75 -2.89 -31.83
C GLN A 27 -5.56 -2.41 -30.38
N ALA A 28 -4.92 -3.22 -29.54
CA ALA A 28 -4.63 -2.84 -28.16
C ALA A 28 -3.80 -1.54 -28.10
N TYR A 29 -2.78 -1.41 -28.95
CA TYR A 29 -2.01 -0.20 -29.06
C TYR A 29 -2.87 1.00 -29.48
N ASN A 30 -3.65 0.86 -30.56
CA ASN A 30 -4.47 1.95 -31.12
C ASN A 30 -5.48 2.46 -30.09
N VAL A 31 -6.22 1.56 -29.45
CA VAL A 31 -7.22 1.93 -28.42
C VAL A 31 -6.59 2.57 -27.20
N ALA A 32 -5.46 2.05 -26.72
CA ALA A 32 -4.77 2.62 -25.59
C ALA A 32 -4.21 4.03 -25.89
N ILE A 33 -3.64 4.24 -27.08
CA ILE A 33 -3.17 5.55 -27.53
C ILE A 33 -4.31 6.53 -27.71
N GLU A 34 -5.42 6.11 -28.29
CA GLU A 34 -6.61 6.95 -28.40
C GLU A 34 -7.09 7.42 -27.01
N GLY A 35 -7.15 6.52 -26.03
CA GLY A 35 -7.51 6.86 -24.66
C GLY A 35 -6.50 7.82 -23.99
N ILE A 36 -5.20 7.69 -24.29
CA ILE A 36 -4.18 8.59 -23.78
C ILE A 36 -4.29 9.98 -24.42
N GLN A 37 -4.56 10.05 -25.71
CA GLN A 37 -4.65 11.32 -26.47
C GLN A 37 -5.96 12.06 -26.20
N ASN A 38 -7.04 11.33 -25.96
CA ASN A 38 -8.38 11.86 -25.72
C ASN A 38 -8.95 11.38 -24.38
N PRO A 39 -8.34 11.77 -23.24
CA PRO A 39 -8.62 11.17 -21.96
C PRO A 39 -9.97 11.58 -21.34
N GLY A 40 -10.66 12.57 -21.90
CA GLY A 40 -11.87 13.12 -21.29
C GLY A 40 -11.61 13.62 -19.85
N PRO A 41 -12.39 13.16 -18.87
CA PRO A 41 -12.18 13.55 -17.46
C PRO A 41 -11.03 12.77 -16.78
N PHE A 42 -10.45 11.78 -17.45
CA PHE A 42 -9.44 10.92 -16.89
C PHE A 42 -8.01 11.43 -17.13
N GLY A 43 -7.03 10.87 -16.43
CA GLY A 43 -5.64 11.22 -16.60
C GLY A 43 -4.77 10.69 -15.47
N LEU A 44 -3.46 10.84 -15.60
CA LEU A 44 -2.54 10.50 -14.52
C LEU A 44 -2.66 11.52 -13.38
N MET A 45 -2.58 11.04 -12.15
CA MET A 45 -2.30 11.87 -10.98
C MET A 45 -0.82 12.32 -11.00
N ASP A 46 -0.54 13.42 -10.35
CA ASP A 46 0.79 14.05 -10.39
C ASP A 46 1.86 13.21 -9.69
N THR A 47 1.50 12.56 -8.60
CA THR A 47 2.39 11.63 -7.88
C THR A 47 1.76 10.26 -7.74
N TYR A 48 2.58 9.22 -7.55
CA TYR A 48 2.09 7.88 -7.26
C TYR A 48 1.39 7.81 -5.89
N TYR A 49 1.82 8.62 -4.94
CA TYR A 49 1.18 8.73 -3.63
C TYR A 49 -0.27 9.19 -3.77
N ASP A 50 -0.52 10.25 -4.55
CA ASP A 50 -1.86 10.81 -4.73
C ASP A 50 -2.85 9.85 -5.40
N VAL A 51 -2.36 8.94 -6.25
CA VAL A 51 -3.20 7.87 -6.85
C VAL A 51 -3.84 7.00 -5.77
N ASN A 52 -3.10 6.71 -4.70
CA ASN A 52 -3.48 5.73 -3.69
C ASN A 52 -3.95 6.35 -2.37
N LEU A 53 -3.85 7.67 -2.24
CA LEU A 53 -4.32 8.38 -1.05
C LEU A 53 -5.83 8.23 -0.91
N ALA A 54 -6.29 7.79 0.27
CA ALA A 54 -7.69 7.51 0.52
C ALA A 54 -8.60 8.74 0.36
N GLU A 55 -8.10 9.92 0.74
CA GLU A 55 -8.82 11.20 0.55
C GLU A 55 -9.04 11.56 -0.92
N ASN A 56 -8.26 10.94 -1.83
CA ASN A 56 -8.37 11.09 -3.27
C ASN A 56 -9.08 9.91 -3.94
N ASP A 57 -9.72 9.04 -3.20
CA ASP A 57 -10.44 7.91 -3.79
C ASP A 57 -11.40 8.38 -4.90
N ARG A 58 -11.57 7.60 -5.95
CA ARG A 58 -12.31 7.96 -7.18
C ARG A 58 -11.69 9.11 -7.97
N ASN A 59 -10.36 9.30 -7.85
CA ASN A 59 -9.65 10.33 -8.59
C ASN A 59 -9.63 10.07 -10.11
N LYS A 60 -9.14 11.07 -10.85
CA LYS A 60 -9.11 11.03 -12.34
C LYS A 60 -8.32 9.87 -12.94
N GLU A 61 -7.47 9.17 -12.16
CA GLU A 61 -6.73 8.02 -12.66
C GLU A 61 -7.53 6.72 -12.55
N MET A 62 -8.67 6.69 -11.84
CA MET A 62 -9.50 5.48 -11.68
C MET A 62 -10.50 5.35 -12.83
N LEU A 63 -10.21 4.46 -13.79
CA LEU A 63 -11.09 4.16 -14.92
C LEU A 63 -12.26 3.25 -14.52
N LEU A 64 -11.97 2.27 -13.66
CA LEU A 64 -12.96 1.31 -13.17
C LEU A 64 -12.63 0.90 -11.75
N TYR A 65 -13.64 0.87 -10.89
CA TYR A 65 -13.51 0.43 -9.49
C TYR A 65 -14.81 -0.25 -9.03
N ALA A 66 -14.68 -1.18 -8.10
CA ALA A 66 -15.81 -1.69 -7.33
C ALA A 66 -16.08 -0.69 -6.22
N ASP A 67 -17.24 -0.07 -6.23
CA ASP A 67 -17.54 1.00 -5.29
C ASP A 67 -18.01 0.47 -3.94
N HIS A 68 -17.68 1.22 -2.90
CA HIS A 68 -18.14 1.02 -1.53
C HIS A 68 -18.56 2.37 -0.97
N THR A 69 -19.44 2.38 0.02
CA THR A 69 -19.95 3.61 0.61
C THR A 69 -20.20 3.45 2.11
N GLU A 70 -20.01 4.53 2.84
CA GLU A 70 -20.33 4.59 4.27
C GLU A 70 -21.84 4.64 4.53
N SER A 71 -22.63 5.01 3.53
CA SER A 71 -24.06 5.25 3.65
C SER A 71 -24.95 4.04 3.31
N SER A 72 -24.39 2.97 2.76
CA SER A 72 -25.17 1.80 2.36
C SER A 72 -24.40 0.49 2.52
N GLU A 73 -24.91 -0.39 3.36
CA GLU A 73 -24.39 -1.75 3.52
C GLU A 73 -24.63 -2.62 2.29
N GLU A 74 -25.62 -2.31 1.48
CA GLU A 74 -25.95 -3.03 0.25
C GLU A 74 -24.75 -3.06 -0.72
N TYR A 75 -24.10 -1.92 -0.89
CA TYR A 75 -22.95 -1.79 -1.81
C TYR A 75 -21.63 -2.22 -1.21
N ASN A 76 -21.62 -2.61 0.06
CA ASN A 76 -20.43 -3.08 0.74
C ASN A 76 -20.40 -4.60 0.91
N GLY A 77 -21.33 -5.32 0.32
CA GLY A 77 -21.41 -6.78 0.43
C GLY A 77 -21.80 -7.29 1.82
N GLY A 78 -22.31 -6.42 2.69
CA GLY A 78 -22.74 -6.77 4.05
C GLY A 78 -22.55 -5.64 5.05
N SER A 79 -22.65 -5.99 6.34
CA SER A 79 -22.55 -5.04 7.44
C SER A 79 -21.22 -4.31 7.49
N LEU A 80 -21.24 -3.01 7.71
CA LEU A 80 -20.05 -2.19 7.97
C LEU A 80 -19.46 -2.44 9.38
N SER A 81 -20.16 -3.22 10.22
CA SER A 81 -19.66 -3.54 11.54
C SER A 81 -18.80 -4.79 11.53
N TYR A 82 -17.72 -4.76 12.30
CA TYR A 82 -16.84 -5.90 12.47
C TYR A 82 -17.48 -7.03 13.29
N GLY A 83 -17.28 -8.26 12.87
CA GLY A 83 -17.69 -9.46 13.61
C GLY A 83 -19.07 -9.99 13.27
N GLY A 84 -19.88 -9.29 12.51
CA GLY A 84 -21.04 -9.87 11.83
C GLY A 84 -20.61 -10.71 10.64
N GLY A 85 -21.41 -11.68 10.21
CA GLY A 85 -21.09 -12.58 9.09
C GLY A 85 -21.00 -11.91 7.71
N GLY A 86 -20.95 -10.58 7.64
CA GLY A 86 -20.80 -9.78 6.46
C GLY A 86 -19.77 -8.71 6.67
N ALA A 87 -18.58 -9.11 7.10
CA ALA A 87 -17.52 -8.11 7.12
C ALA A 87 -17.24 -7.70 5.70
N PRO A 88 -17.52 -6.51 5.38
CA PRO A 88 -17.24 -5.99 4.11
C PRO A 88 -15.77 -5.93 3.95
N ASP A 89 -15.28 -6.34 2.95
CA ASP A 89 -15.05 -5.42 2.19
C ASP A 89 -13.73 -5.17 1.69
N ASN A 90 -12.86 -4.64 2.09
CA ASN A 90 -11.45 -4.57 1.77
C ASN A 90 -10.69 -5.53 2.70
N PHE A 91 -10.87 -6.83 2.49
CA PHE A 91 -10.20 -7.84 3.30
C PHE A 91 -8.67 -7.77 3.22
N ALA A 92 -8.12 -7.11 2.22
CA ALA A 92 -6.68 -6.90 2.10
C ALA A 92 -6.12 -6.10 3.28
N SER A 93 -6.82 -5.09 3.76
CA SER A 93 -6.41 -4.34 4.96
C SER A 93 -6.43 -5.18 6.24
N TRP A 94 -7.15 -6.28 6.23
CA TRP A 94 -7.19 -7.22 7.34
C TRP A 94 -6.01 -8.18 7.39
N MET A 95 -5.46 -8.48 6.23
CA MET A 95 -4.49 -9.55 6.08
C MET A 95 -3.05 -9.06 6.07
N VAL A 96 -2.85 -7.81 5.74
CA VAL A 96 -1.51 -7.25 5.46
C VAL A 96 -0.91 -6.44 6.60
N CYS A 97 -1.49 -6.50 7.78
CA CYS A 97 -0.97 -5.80 8.95
C CYS A 97 -0.50 -6.79 10.00
N TRP A 98 0.69 -6.57 10.56
CA TRP A 98 1.16 -7.29 11.72
C TRP A 98 0.58 -6.70 13.01
N ASN A 99 0.80 -7.36 14.15
CA ASN A 99 0.27 -6.90 15.45
C ASN A 99 1.11 -5.75 16.03
N TYR A 100 1.15 -4.63 15.33
CA TYR A 100 1.88 -3.44 15.76
C TYR A 100 1.41 -2.88 17.12
N PRO A 101 0.14 -3.05 17.58
CA PRO A 101 -0.26 -2.67 18.93
C PRO A 101 0.42 -3.46 20.05
N ASN A 102 1.14 -4.55 19.72
CA ASN A 102 1.97 -5.25 20.69
C ASN A 102 3.26 -4.48 21.06
N MET A 103 3.56 -3.39 20.37
CA MET A 103 4.65 -2.52 20.78
C MET A 103 4.39 -1.94 22.16
N VAL A 104 5.44 -1.92 22.99
CA VAL A 104 5.41 -1.33 24.31
C VAL A 104 6.68 -0.50 24.53
N ILE A 105 6.52 0.65 25.15
CA ILE A 105 7.62 1.51 25.60
C ILE A 105 7.42 1.90 27.06
N ASP A 106 8.47 2.41 27.70
CA ASP A 106 8.43 2.79 29.09
C ASP A 106 7.92 4.24 29.25
N LYS A 107 7.29 4.52 30.38
CA LYS A 107 7.09 5.88 30.90
C LYS A 107 8.29 6.29 31.78
N ALA A 108 8.33 7.55 32.18
CA ALA A 108 9.35 8.06 33.11
C ALA A 108 9.32 7.36 34.48
N ASP A 109 8.18 6.83 34.89
CA ASP A 109 8.02 6.08 36.16
C ASP A 109 8.36 4.57 36.00
N GLY A 110 8.82 4.14 34.84
CA GLY A 110 9.17 2.74 34.55
C GLY A 110 7.96 1.84 34.22
N SER A 111 6.74 2.36 34.30
CA SER A 111 5.58 1.59 33.82
C SER A 111 5.56 1.52 32.28
N LYS A 112 4.88 0.52 31.73
CA LYS A 112 4.84 0.29 30.28
C LYS A 112 3.48 0.65 29.69
N PHE A 113 3.47 1.06 28.42
CA PHE A 113 2.23 1.30 27.69
C PHE A 113 2.42 1.08 26.18
N ASN A 114 1.31 0.96 25.46
CA ASN A 114 1.29 0.80 24.03
C ASN A 114 1.37 2.16 23.33
N PRO A 115 2.44 2.49 22.62
CA PRO A 115 2.62 3.78 21.98
C PRO A 115 1.85 3.94 20.69
N VAL A 116 1.51 2.82 20.01
CA VAL A 116 0.79 2.83 18.74
C VAL A 116 -0.49 2.02 18.88
N LEU A 117 -1.60 2.70 18.90
CA LEU A 117 -2.93 2.13 19.03
C LEU A 117 -3.53 1.84 17.65
N ARG A 118 -4.47 0.90 17.64
CA ARG A 118 -5.26 0.58 16.44
C ARG A 118 -6.09 1.80 16.04
N ALA A 119 -6.07 2.10 14.75
CA ALA A 119 -6.93 3.13 14.19
C ALA A 119 -7.33 2.74 12.76
N ALA A 120 -8.55 3.10 12.35
CA ALA A 120 -9.04 2.89 11.00
C ALA A 120 -8.55 4.00 10.06
N VAL A 121 -7.25 4.16 10.01
CA VAL A 121 -6.55 5.13 9.15
C VAL A 121 -5.68 4.39 8.15
N GLN A 122 -5.47 4.98 6.99
CA GLN A 122 -4.77 4.33 5.87
C GLN A 122 -3.37 3.83 6.25
N ALA A 123 -2.68 4.52 7.14
CA ALA A 123 -1.33 4.17 7.58
C ALA A 123 -1.26 2.95 8.52
N LEU A 124 -2.35 2.49 9.09
CA LEU A 124 -2.33 1.45 10.12
C LEU A 124 -3.12 0.20 9.73
N GLY A 125 -4.43 0.29 9.65
CA GLY A 125 -5.25 -0.89 9.36
C GLY A 125 -5.37 -1.86 10.53
N ARG A 126 -5.92 -3.05 10.23
CA ARG A 126 -6.27 -4.05 11.23
C ARG A 126 -5.12 -5.05 11.48
N PRO A 127 -4.59 -5.13 12.70
CA PRO A 127 -3.43 -5.97 13.01
C PRO A 127 -3.83 -7.44 13.21
N TRP A 128 -3.61 -8.30 12.21
CA TRP A 128 -3.96 -9.72 12.25
C TRP A 128 -2.83 -10.70 11.92
N THR A 129 -1.68 -10.21 11.45
CA THR A 129 -0.50 -11.06 11.18
C THR A 129 -0.79 -12.24 10.23
N ARG A 130 -1.53 -12.01 9.16
CA ARG A 130 -1.91 -13.08 8.24
C ARG A 130 -1.08 -13.15 6.98
N MET A 131 -0.70 -12.01 6.43
CA MET A 131 0.07 -11.92 5.19
C MET A 131 1.15 -10.85 5.33
N ALA A 132 2.34 -11.18 4.87
CA ALA A 132 3.45 -10.24 4.75
C ALA A 132 3.99 -10.26 3.32
N PRO A 133 4.43 -9.14 2.77
CA PRO A 133 5.21 -9.14 1.53
C PRO A 133 6.48 -9.97 1.70
N THR A 134 6.95 -10.58 0.61
CA THR A 134 8.22 -11.29 0.65
C THR A 134 9.39 -10.31 0.84
N GLN A 135 10.49 -10.78 1.41
CA GLN A 135 11.68 -9.92 1.60
C GLN A 135 12.22 -9.34 0.30
N ASN A 136 12.10 -10.08 -0.81
CA ASN A 136 12.53 -9.61 -2.12
C ASN A 136 11.76 -8.38 -2.60
N VAL A 137 10.51 -8.19 -2.17
CA VAL A 137 9.74 -6.97 -2.48
C VAL A 137 10.47 -5.74 -1.95
N PHE A 138 11.00 -5.80 -0.73
CA PHE A 138 11.69 -4.66 -0.11
C PHE A 138 13.13 -4.48 -0.62
N LYS A 139 13.83 -5.58 -0.94
CA LYS A 139 15.23 -5.58 -1.33
C LYS A 139 15.44 -5.35 -2.82
N GLU A 140 14.63 -6.02 -3.65
CA GLU A 140 14.84 -6.09 -5.10
C GLU A 140 13.82 -5.24 -5.88
N THR A 141 12.52 -5.38 -5.58
CA THR A 141 11.49 -4.64 -6.33
C THR A 141 11.54 -3.14 -6.03
N PHE A 142 11.74 -2.77 -4.77
CA PHE A 142 11.89 -1.39 -4.33
C PHE A 142 13.34 -1.10 -3.90
N ALA A 143 14.31 -1.46 -4.74
CA ALA A 143 15.73 -1.30 -4.43
C ALA A 143 16.17 0.17 -4.40
N ASP A 144 15.64 1.00 -5.29
CA ASP A 144 15.98 2.43 -5.41
C ASP A 144 14.90 3.31 -4.76
N LYS A 145 14.91 3.39 -3.43
CA LYS A 145 13.98 4.22 -2.67
C LYS A 145 14.35 5.72 -2.65
N THR A 146 15.53 6.04 -3.14
CA THR A 146 16.02 7.44 -3.22
C THR A 146 15.42 8.16 -4.43
N ASN A 147 15.26 7.45 -5.55
CA ASN A 147 14.77 8.04 -6.79
C ASN A 147 13.38 7.53 -7.19
N ASP A 148 12.78 6.63 -6.42
CA ASP A 148 11.49 6.02 -6.70
C ASP A 148 10.55 6.16 -5.50
N SER A 149 9.58 7.06 -5.62
CA SER A 149 8.58 7.37 -4.59
C SER A 149 7.55 6.25 -4.35
N ARG A 150 7.53 5.22 -5.20
CA ARG A 150 6.49 4.19 -5.13
C ARG A 150 6.57 3.33 -3.87
N TYR A 151 7.74 3.22 -3.25
CA TYR A 151 7.84 2.57 -1.95
C TYR A 151 7.01 3.31 -0.90
N ASP A 152 7.15 4.63 -0.80
CA ASP A 152 6.43 5.49 0.13
C ASP A 152 4.92 5.52 -0.14
N GLY A 153 4.54 5.45 -1.43
CA GLY A 153 3.15 5.35 -1.86
C GLY A 153 2.56 3.93 -1.80
N THR A 154 3.31 2.95 -1.29
CA THR A 154 2.87 1.55 -1.18
C THR A 154 2.85 1.07 0.27
N PHE A 155 3.82 1.46 1.10
CA PHE A 155 4.00 0.90 2.44
C PHE A 155 4.00 1.95 3.53
N THR A 156 3.41 1.59 4.67
CA THR A 156 3.74 2.21 5.95
C THR A 156 4.94 1.48 6.53
N TYR A 157 6.06 2.16 6.57
CA TYR A 157 7.32 1.63 7.11
C TYR A 157 7.77 2.34 8.40
N THR A 158 7.08 3.42 8.78
CA THR A 158 7.28 4.11 10.06
C THR A 158 5.98 4.11 10.85
N PHE A 159 6.01 3.55 12.05
CA PHE A 159 4.89 3.53 12.98
C PHE A 159 5.06 4.68 13.97
N ARG A 160 4.07 5.57 14.03
CA ARG A 160 4.11 6.77 14.83
C ARG A 160 3.23 6.66 16.06
N ALA A 161 3.66 7.28 17.13
CA ALA A 161 2.93 7.34 18.38
C ALA A 161 1.58 8.05 18.21
N ASN A 162 0.52 7.43 18.76
CA ASN A 162 -0.85 7.94 18.70
C ASN A 162 -1.64 7.55 19.97
N TRP A 163 -0.97 7.44 21.10
CA TRP A 163 -1.58 6.96 22.34
C TRP A 163 -2.65 7.89 22.91
N ASP A 164 -2.64 9.15 22.54
CA ASP A 164 -3.66 10.16 22.87
C ASP A 164 -5.06 9.77 22.33
N LEU A 165 -5.14 9.08 21.20
CA LEU A 165 -6.40 8.54 20.66
C LEU A 165 -7.10 7.57 21.63
N GLY A 166 -6.35 6.95 22.54
CA GLY A 166 -6.88 6.09 23.62
C GLY A 166 -7.13 6.83 24.94
N GLY A 167 -7.07 8.14 24.95
CA GLY A 167 -7.24 8.95 26.16
C GLY A 167 -6.02 8.89 27.11
N ASN A 168 -4.87 8.40 26.65
CA ASN A 168 -3.65 8.40 27.45
C ASN A 168 -2.97 9.78 27.37
N ASN A 169 -2.96 10.50 28.48
CA ASN A 169 -2.40 11.86 28.59
C ASN A 169 -0.90 11.88 28.96
N THR A 170 -0.18 10.76 28.79
CA THR A 170 1.26 10.71 29.01
C THR A 170 1.94 11.72 28.07
N GLU A 171 2.70 12.66 28.61
CA GLU A 171 3.36 13.71 27.83
C GLU A 171 4.43 13.13 26.90
N LYS A 172 5.18 12.14 27.39
CA LYS A 172 6.26 11.46 26.65
C LYS A 172 6.48 10.04 27.12
N GLY A 173 6.89 9.20 26.18
CA GLY A 173 7.40 7.85 26.43
C GLY A 173 8.92 7.82 26.28
N ILE A 174 9.53 6.73 26.73
CA ILE A 174 10.96 6.46 26.58
C ILE A 174 11.15 5.45 25.46
N GLY A 175 11.76 5.90 24.38
CA GLY A 175 12.05 5.10 23.20
C GLY A 175 13.43 4.44 23.23
N ALA A 176 13.96 4.19 22.04
CA ALA A 176 15.30 3.65 21.89
C ALA A 176 16.35 4.60 22.48
N ASN A 177 17.44 4.02 22.95
CA ASN A 177 18.57 4.76 23.55
C ASN A 177 18.19 5.67 24.75
N GLY A 178 17.05 5.42 25.40
CA GLY A 178 16.56 6.24 26.51
C GLY A 178 16.06 7.62 26.08
N MET A 179 15.81 7.82 24.80
CA MET A 179 15.39 9.12 24.26
C MET A 179 13.86 9.28 24.34
N ASP A 180 13.42 10.52 24.48
CA ASP A 180 12.00 10.85 24.56
C ASP A 180 11.29 10.61 23.22
N ILE A 181 10.06 10.07 23.28
CA ILE A 181 9.09 9.98 22.19
C ILE A 181 7.82 10.69 22.62
N LYS A 182 7.25 11.50 21.74
CA LYS A 182 5.96 12.18 21.92
C LYS A 182 4.94 11.66 20.90
N VAL A 183 3.68 11.99 21.10
CA VAL A 183 2.63 11.75 20.10
C VAL A 183 3.04 12.36 18.75
N GLY A 184 2.91 11.59 17.68
CA GLY A 184 3.35 11.95 16.34
C GLY A 184 4.79 11.52 15.99
N ASP A 185 5.65 11.29 16.98
CA ASP A 185 7.02 10.84 16.74
C ASP A 185 7.06 9.37 16.25
N ALA A 186 8.11 9.02 15.53
CA ALA A 186 8.38 7.64 15.15
C ALA A 186 8.66 6.80 16.41
N VAL A 187 8.02 5.64 16.51
CA VAL A 187 8.26 4.62 17.53
C VAL A 187 9.10 3.49 16.97
N LEU A 188 8.80 3.09 15.72
CA LEU A 188 9.49 2.02 15.01
C LEU A 188 9.56 2.35 13.54
N THR A 189 10.74 2.17 12.95
CA THR A 189 11.00 2.37 11.51
C THR A 189 11.64 1.14 10.90
N PHE A 190 11.09 0.69 9.77
CA PHE A 190 11.75 -0.30 8.90
C PHE A 190 12.76 0.44 8.02
N VAL A 191 14.03 0.09 8.16
CA VAL A 191 15.13 0.75 7.46
C VAL A 191 15.67 -0.08 6.30
N ASP A 192 16.40 0.55 5.37
CA ASP A 192 16.79 -0.05 4.09
C ASP A 192 17.96 -1.03 4.17
N ASN A 193 18.71 -1.01 5.26
CA ASN A 193 19.84 -1.89 5.47
C ASN A 193 19.96 -2.30 6.93
N ASP A 194 20.79 -3.30 7.19
CA ASP A 194 21.04 -3.84 8.54
C ASP A 194 22.25 -3.19 9.24
N ASN A 195 22.81 -2.12 8.66
CA ASN A 195 24.03 -1.50 9.17
C ASN A 195 23.79 -0.80 10.54
N ASN A 196 24.73 -1.03 11.45
CA ASN A 196 24.74 -0.37 12.77
C ASN A 196 23.49 -0.61 13.62
N ILE A 197 22.75 -1.69 13.35
CA ILE A 197 21.60 -2.07 14.18
C ILE A 197 22.05 -3.04 15.26
N SER A 198 21.76 -2.71 16.52
CA SER A 198 21.93 -3.60 17.66
C SER A 198 20.59 -4.23 18.03
N TYR A 199 20.49 -5.55 18.00
CA TYR A 199 19.32 -6.32 18.41
C TYR A 199 19.44 -6.88 19.83
N ASN A 200 20.12 -6.16 20.72
CA ASN A 200 20.26 -6.53 22.12
C ASN A 200 18.94 -6.27 22.87
N GLY A 201 18.31 -7.32 23.33
CA GLY A 201 17.04 -7.23 24.06
C GLY A 201 15.79 -7.34 23.19
N ASN A 202 14.65 -7.01 23.75
CA ASN A 202 13.32 -7.09 23.11
C ASN A 202 12.80 -5.69 22.80
N GLY A 203 13.50 -4.95 21.93
CA GLY A 203 13.19 -3.57 21.58
C GLY A 203 11.72 -3.36 21.22
N ALA A 204 11.11 -2.35 21.86
CA ALA A 204 9.68 -2.06 21.80
C ALA A 204 8.78 -3.28 22.11
N GLY A 205 9.26 -4.31 22.81
CA GLY A 205 8.51 -5.53 23.10
C GLY A 205 8.28 -6.45 21.88
N VAL A 206 8.81 -6.10 20.72
CA VAL A 206 8.62 -6.83 19.45
C VAL A 206 9.94 -7.32 18.82
N GLY A 207 11.04 -7.23 19.56
CA GLY A 207 12.35 -7.64 19.07
C GLY A 207 12.88 -6.73 17.97
N ALA A 208 12.60 -5.45 18.04
CA ALA A 208 13.23 -4.45 17.19
C ALA A 208 14.65 -4.13 17.70
N GLY A 209 15.47 -3.56 16.83
CA GLY A 209 16.82 -3.13 17.16
C GLY A 209 16.89 -1.65 17.51
N THR A 210 18.09 -1.22 17.87
CA THR A 210 18.43 0.18 18.13
C THR A 210 19.59 0.61 17.25
N THR A 211 19.60 1.89 16.88
CA THR A 211 20.74 2.53 16.20
C THR A 211 21.09 3.78 17.00
N ALA A 212 22.37 4.03 17.21
CA ALA A 212 22.83 5.19 17.98
C ALA A 212 22.24 6.50 17.43
N GLY A 213 21.82 7.38 18.34
CA GLY A 213 21.27 8.70 18.01
C GLY A 213 19.81 8.72 17.55
N ARG A 214 19.10 7.58 17.54
CA ARG A 214 17.68 7.50 17.21
C ARG A 214 16.82 7.25 18.44
N ALA A 215 15.68 7.94 18.52
CA ALA A 215 14.68 7.70 19.54
C ALA A 215 13.74 6.53 19.19
N ASP A 216 13.51 6.30 17.89
CA ASP A 216 12.72 5.19 17.41
C ASP A 216 13.53 3.89 17.36
N TYR A 217 12.85 2.78 17.55
CA TYR A 217 13.40 1.46 17.30
C TYR A 217 13.46 1.19 15.80
N VAL A 218 14.36 0.31 15.36
CA VAL A 218 14.56 0.02 13.94
C VAL A 218 14.47 -1.48 13.64
N VAL A 219 14.03 -1.80 12.42
CA VAL A 219 14.00 -3.15 11.88
C VAL A 219 14.67 -3.12 10.51
N GLY A 220 15.82 -3.74 10.38
CA GLY A 220 16.50 -3.92 9.09
C GLY A 220 15.87 -5.05 8.25
N PRO A 221 16.20 -5.12 6.96
CA PRO A 221 15.63 -6.09 6.03
C PRO A 221 15.76 -7.54 6.47
N SER A 222 16.87 -7.94 7.12
CA SER A 222 17.09 -9.31 7.59
C SER A 222 16.18 -9.70 8.77
N ALA A 223 15.70 -8.72 9.54
CA ALA A 223 14.84 -8.94 10.70
C ALA A 223 13.34 -8.84 10.38
N ILE A 224 12.98 -8.56 9.13
CA ILE A 224 11.59 -8.60 8.66
C ILE A 224 11.08 -10.04 8.72
N SER A 225 9.90 -10.21 9.29
CA SER A 225 9.24 -11.51 9.42
C SER A 225 7.72 -11.33 9.35
N ARG A 226 6.96 -12.44 9.33
CA ARG A 226 5.49 -12.38 9.40
C ARG A 226 4.95 -11.67 10.65
N PHE A 227 5.77 -11.47 11.67
CA PHE A 227 5.38 -10.81 12.92
C PHE A 227 5.74 -9.33 12.98
N LYS A 228 6.56 -8.85 12.05
CA LYS A 228 6.91 -7.43 11.88
C LYS A 228 7.43 -7.17 10.47
N TYR A 229 6.73 -6.34 9.74
CA TYR A 229 7.01 -5.99 8.34
C TYR A 229 6.36 -4.65 7.98
N PRO A 230 6.83 -3.91 6.96
CA PRO A 230 6.11 -2.77 6.41
C PRO A 230 4.73 -3.19 5.92
N ILE A 231 3.68 -2.50 6.36
CA ILE A 231 2.30 -2.84 6.00
C ILE A 231 1.86 -2.10 4.74
N LEU A 232 0.87 -2.63 4.03
CA LEU A 232 0.37 -2.03 2.79
C LEU A 232 -0.46 -0.78 3.07
N TRP A 233 0.14 0.38 2.94
CA TRP A 233 -0.51 1.68 2.98
C TRP A 233 -1.47 1.87 1.79
N LYS A 234 -1.05 1.46 0.61
CA LYS A 234 -1.78 1.64 -0.66
C LYS A 234 -3.24 1.20 -0.61
N ILE A 235 -3.53 0.12 0.10
CA ILE A 235 -4.88 -0.43 0.29
C ILE A 235 -5.31 -0.39 1.75
N GLY A 236 -4.69 0.48 2.54
CA GLY A 236 -5.04 0.67 3.95
C GLY A 236 -6.49 1.14 4.10
N PRO A 237 -7.14 0.82 5.24
CA PRO A 237 -8.52 1.20 5.49
C PRO A 237 -8.63 2.71 5.67
N TYR A 238 -9.79 3.24 5.33
CA TYR A 238 -10.12 4.62 5.58
C TYR A 238 -11.62 4.76 5.72
N ARG A 239 -12.02 5.53 6.74
CA ARG A 239 -13.42 5.91 6.98
C ARG A 239 -13.47 7.30 7.56
N THR A 240 -14.47 8.07 7.19
CA THR A 240 -14.72 9.41 7.73
C THR A 240 -15.78 9.41 8.83
N ASP A 241 -16.58 8.35 8.91
CA ASP A 241 -17.71 8.22 9.83
C ASP A 241 -17.34 7.71 11.24
N ASN A 242 -16.10 7.31 11.46
CA ASN A 242 -15.61 6.82 12.76
C ASN A 242 -14.93 7.90 13.62
N ASN A 243 -14.89 9.14 13.18
CA ASN A 243 -14.27 10.30 13.85
C ASN A 243 -12.79 10.10 14.21
N GLY A 244 -12.07 9.22 13.53
CA GLY A 244 -10.69 8.89 13.84
C GLY A 244 -10.48 8.23 15.20
N THR A 245 -11.55 7.78 15.86
CA THR A 245 -11.44 7.18 17.18
C THR A 245 -10.93 5.75 17.11
N THR A 246 -10.19 5.33 18.13
CA THR A 246 -9.75 3.95 18.27
C THR A 246 -10.93 3.00 18.57
N GLY A 247 -12.09 3.52 18.92
CA GLY A 247 -13.28 2.75 19.22
C GLY A 247 -13.85 1.96 18.03
N GLN A 248 -13.54 2.39 16.80
CA GLN A 248 -13.96 1.71 15.56
C GLN A 248 -12.79 1.14 14.74
N PRO A 249 -11.67 0.72 15.33
CA PRO A 249 -10.48 0.33 14.57
C PRO A 249 -10.65 -0.99 13.81
N ASN A 250 -11.74 -1.68 14.00
CA ASN A 250 -12.07 -2.94 13.32
C ASN A 250 -13.16 -2.78 12.27
N ALA A 251 -13.69 -1.59 12.11
CA ALA A 251 -14.69 -1.34 11.08
C ALA A 251 -14.09 -1.61 9.69
N GLY A 252 -14.91 -2.08 8.78
CA GLY A 252 -14.53 -2.31 7.39
C GLY A 252 -14.08 -1.02 6.71
N SER A 253 -13.28 -1.14 5.70
CA SER A 253 -12.95 -0.01 4.84
C SER A 253 -14.11 0.26 3.89
N THR A 254 -14.42 1.52 3.66
CA THR A 254 -15.42 1.94 2.67
C THR A 254 -14.77 2.50 1.41
N ARG A 255 -13.48 2.26 1.25
CA ARG A 255 -12.75 2.65 0.05
C ARG A 255 -13.17 1.84 -1.15
N PRO A 256 -13.31 2.46 -2.34
CA PRO A 256 -13.52 1.74 -3.58
C PRO A 256 -12.29 0.84 -3.86
N PHE A 257 -12.53 -0.32 -4.43
CA PHE A 257 -11.45 -1.22 -4.86
C PHE A 257 -11.10 -0.94 -6.33
N PRO A 258 -9.88 -0.42 -6.63
CA PRO A 258 -9.46 -0.13 -8.00
C PRO A 258 -9.37 -1.40 -8.84
N ILE A 259 -10.07 -1.44 -9.97
CA ILE A 259 -10.04 -2.54 -10.94
C ILE A 259 -9.13 -2.17 -12.11
N CYS A 260 -9.27 -0.95 -12.64
CA CYS A 260 -8.47 -0.48 -13.76
C CYS A 260 -8.11 1.00 -13.58
N LYS A 261 -6.87 1.35 -13.91
CA LYS A 261 -6.34 2.72 -13.80
C LYS A 261 -5.87 3.25 -15.13
N PHE A 262 -5.91 4.56 -15.31
CA PHE A 262 -5.46 5.24 -16.53
C PHE A 262 -3.99 4.93 -16.89
N SER A 263 -3.14 4.71 -15.88
CA SER A 263 -1.76 4.27 -16.10
C SER A 263 -1.65 2.92 -16.84
N GLU A 264 -2.67 2.07 -16.78
CA GLU A 264 -2.67 0.79 -17.49
C GLU A 264 -2.74 0.95 -19.00
N LEU A 265 -3.29 2.05 -19.52
CA LEU A 265 -3.25 2.37 -20.95
C LEU A 265 -1.80 2.52 -21.43
N TYR A 266 -0.93 3.16 -20.64
CA TYR A 266 0.49 3.30 -20.97
C TYR A 266 1.20 1.95 -20.99
N PHE A 267 0.89 1.06 -20.06
CA PHE A 267 1.48 -0.28 -20.04
C PHE A 267 0.96 -1.14 -21.19
N ALA A 268 -0.34 -1.11 -21.47
CA ALA A 268 -0.94 -1.88 -22.56
C ALA A 268 -0.36 -1.44 -23.92
N ALA A 269 -0.27 -0.12 -24.17
CA ALA A 269 0.32 0.40 -25.40
C ALA A 269 1.82 0.05 -25.50
N ALA A 270 2.57 0.16 -24.42
CA ALA A 270 3.99 -0.17 -24.40
C ALA A 270 4.23 -1.67 -24.65
N GLU A 271 3.44 -2.55 -24.04
CA GLU A 271 3.53 -3.99 -24.28
C GLU A 271 3.19 -4.32 -25.72
N ALA A 272 2.11 -3.77 -26.24
CA ALA A 272 1.70 -3.97 -27.64
C ALA A 272 2.79 -3.51 -28.62
N ALA A 273 3.43 -2.37 -28.35
CA ALA A 273 4.56 -1.86 -29.15
C ALA A 273 5.76 -2.84 -29.13
N VAL A 274 6.12 -3.40 -27.96
CA VAL A 274 7.17 -4.42 -27.84
C VAL A 274 6.81 -5.72 -28.57
N LYS A 275 5.51 -6.04 -28.64
CA LYS A 275 4.99 -7.21 -29.36
C LYS A 275 4.83 -7.00 -30.87
N GLY A 276 5.26 -5.84 -31.38
CA GLY A 276 5.35 -5.57 -32.82
C GLY A 276 4.25 -4.66 -33.39
N ALA A 277 3.42 -4.03 -32.55
CA ALA A 277 2.51 -3.02 -33.03
C ALA A 277 3.27 -1.82 -33.63
N THR A 278 2.78 -1.30 -34.76
CA THR A 278 3.28 -0.07 -35.37
C THR A 278 2.98 1.12 -34.45
N THR A 279 4.01 1.86 -34.08
CA THR A 279 3.90 2.94 -33.13
C THR A 279 3.74 4.31 -33.80
N GLN A 280 3.02 5.22 -33.14
CA GLN A 280 2.95 6.62 -33.50
C GLN A 280 4.20 7.38 -32.98
N PRO A 281 4.64 8.48 -33.64
CA PRO A 281 5.70 9.34 -33.13
C PRO A 281 5.36 9.86 -31.73
N GLY A 282 6.33 9.79 -30.80
CA GLY A 282 6.15 10.20 -29.41
C GLY A 282 5.49 9.14 -28.50
N TYR A 283 5.11 7.97 -29.04
CA TYR A 283 4.42 6.90 -28.29
C TYR A 283 5.07 5.53 -28.46
N SER A 284 6.39 5.48 -28.61
CA SER A 284 7.12 4.21 -28.54
C SER A 284 6.99 3.59 -27.12
N ALA A 285 7.26 2.30 -27.00
CA ALA A 285 7.25 1.63 -25.69
C ALA A 285 8.11 2.35 -24.66
N ARG A 286 9.29 2.82 -25.08
CA ARG A 286 10.21 3.57 -24.21
C ARG A 286 9.61 4.91 -23.75
N GLU A 287 9.00 5.68 -24.64
CA GLU A 287 8.40 6.97 -24.33
C GLU A 287 7.21 6.81 -23.38
N LEU A 288 6.33 5.84 -23.64
CA LEU A 288 5.19 5.52 -22.79
C LEU A 288 5.61 5.14 -21.37
N ILE A 289 6.57 4.23 -21.23
CA ILE A 289 7.08 3.82 -19.92
C ILE A 289 7.81 4.97 -19.21
N ASN A 290 8.51 5.84 -19.94
CA ASN A 290 9.19 6.98 -19.33
C ASN A 290 8.23 8.02 -18.74
N VAL A 291 7.00 8.17 -19.25
CA VAL A 291 5.97 8.99 -18.60
C VAL A 291 5.66 8.46 -17.19
N ILE A 292 5.45 7.15 -17.07
CA ILE A 292 5.17 6.52 -15.77
C ILE A 292 6.38 6.57 -14.84
N ARG A 293 7.60 6.37 -15.38
CA ARG A 293 8.85 6.47 -14.61
C ARG A 293 9.11 7.89 -14.09
N ALA A 294 8.87 8.91 -14.93
CA ALA A 294 9.01 10.30 -14.52
C ALA A 294 8.08 10.64 -13.35
N ARG A 295 6.85 10.12 -13.36
CA ARG A 295 5.93 10.24 -12.23
C ARG A 295 6.43 9.51 -10.99
N ALA A 296 7.01 8.32 -11.15
CA ALA A 296 7.57 7.55 -10.03
C ALA A 296 8.73 8.29 -9.33
N GLY A 297 9.41 9.20 -10.02
CA GLY A 297 10.45 10.07 -9.46
C GLY A 297 9.94 11.33 -8.76
N LYS A 298 8.63 11.46 -8.51
CA LYS A 298 8.04 12.64 -7.86
C LYS A 298 7.49 12.29 -6.49
N TRP A 299 7.80 13.12 -5.50
CA TRP A 299 7.18 13.09 -4.18
C TRP A 299 6.13 14.18 -4.04
N ARG A 300 5.17 13.98 -3.16
CA ARG A 300 4.07 14.93 -2.94
C ARG A 300 4.55 16.26 -2.33
N TRP A 301 5.64 16.21 -1.59
CA TRP A 301 6.15 17.32 -0.78
C TRP A 301 7.46 17.93 -1.28
N ASP A 302 7.83 17.66 -2.52
CA ASP A 302 8.99 18.26 -3.17
C ASP A 302 8.74 19.73 -3.53
#